data_4de9991f1f171b0ecedbd62e37e7786f
#
_entry.id   4de9991f1f171b0ecedbd62e37e7786f
#
_cell.length_a   1.000
_cell.length_b   1.000
_cell.length_c   1.000
_cell.angle_alpha   90.00
_cell.angle_beta   90.00
_cell.angle_gamma   90.00
#
_symmetry.space_group_name_H-M   'P 1'
#
loop_
_entity.id
_entity.type
_entity.pdbx_description
1 polymer ?
#
loop_
_entity_poly.entity_id
_entity_poly.type
_entity_poly.pdbx_seq_one_letter_code
_entity_poly.pdbx_strand_id
1 'polypeptide(L)'
;MLPDNAIGHKVEELLLSHKVDTSAIAWGGKRLGIYFVDKGNNYRTSNIIYDREHSSISEASINDFDWDKVFDNASYFYVSGVTPALTQSAADLTLYAVKEAKKRNIKVSCDINHRKKLWKYGKKIEEVMPEIVKYSDIVFANEYDAIKILGVDSDINVDSDISDEDYKSIMDKLIEKYSLETVITTRRETIDSNHNNISALLYNNKNLYKSKKYNITNIVDRIGTGDSFAAGILSGLNMFKDYQYILEFATAAFCIKHTIPGDWNLTTKEEVISLMESSEKLDVKR
;
A
#
# COMPACT_ATOMS: atom_id res chain seq x y z
N MET A 1 -15.69 6.76 0.10
CA MET A 1 -16.97 7.32 0.60
C MET A 1 -16.76 7.91 1.99
N LEU A 2 -17.26 9.11 2.24
CA LEU A 2 -17.20 9.80 3.52
C LEU A 2 -18.62 10.07 4.04
N PRO A 3 -18.84 10.14 5.37
CA PRO A 3 -20.14 10.53 5.92
C PRO A 3 -20.39 12.01 5.66
N ASP A 4 -21.61 12.35 5.30
CA ASP A 4 -22.04 13.76 5.12
C ASP A 4 -22.32 14.39 6.48
N ASN A 5 -21.25 14.73 7.20
CA ASN A 5 -21.26 15.37 8.50
C ASN A 5 -19.96 16.14 8.76
N ALA A 6 -19.88 16.86 9.88
CA ALA A 6 -18.72 17.69 10.22
C ALA A 6 -17.38 16.93 10.23
N ILE A 7 -17.35 15.64 10.58
CA ILE A 7 -16.13 14.83 10.59
C ILE A 7 -15.73 14.50 9.14
N GLY A 8 -16.67 14.08 8.30
CA GLY A 8 -16.42 13.80 6.89
C GLY A 8 -15.91 15.02 6.13
N HIS A 9 -16.53 16.19 6.34
CA HIS A 9 -16.08 17.46 5.76
C HIS A 9 -14.69 17.87 6.27
N LYS A 10 -14.37 17.58 7.54
CA LYS A 10 -13.02 17.84 8.04
C LYS A 10 -11.95 16.96 7.37
N VAL A 11 -12.29 15.72 7.03
CA VAL A 11 -11.40 14.85 6.24
C VAL A 11 -11.21 15.42 4.83
N GLU A 12 -12.27 15.89 4.19
CA GLU A 12 -12.18 16.53 2.87
C GLU A 12 -11.30 17.80 2.90
N GLU A 13 -11.50 18.69 3.88
CA GLU A 13 -10.64 19.86 4.06
C GLU A 13 -9.16 19.49 4.18
N LEU A 14 -8.86 18.42 4.92
CA LEU A 14 -7.49 17.93 5.08
C LEU A 14 -6.93 17.43 3.73
N LEU A 15 -7.70 16.66 2.95
CA LEU A 15 -7.32 16.22 1.62
C LEU A 15 -7.04 17.41 0.68
N LEU A 16 -7.93 18.38 0.65
CA LEU A 16 -7.79 19.61 -0.14
C LEU A 16 -6.55 20.43 0.26
N SER A 17 -6.24 20.49 1.56
CA SER A 17 -5.03 21.18 2.05
C SER A 17 -3.73 20.58 1.50
N HIS A 18 -3.76 19.31 1.14
CA HIS A 18 -2.67 18.60 0.47
C HIS A 18 -2.83 18.48 -1.05
N LYS A 19 -3.74 19.29 -1.64
CA LYS A 19 -4.00 19.36 -3.09
C LYS A 19 -4.48 18.03 -3.70
N VAL A 20 -5.15 17.20 -2.91
CA VAL A 20 -5.84 16.01 -3.40
C VAL A 20 -7.16 16.44 -4.00
N ASP A 21 -7.48 16.00 -5.21
CA ASP A 21 -8.78 16.21 -5.83
C ASP A 21 -9.83 15.36 -5.08
N THR A 22 -10.81 16.04 -4.51
CA THR A 22 -11.91 15.44 -3.74
C THR A 22 -13.21 15.36 -4.52
N SER A 23 -13.23 15.82 -5.76
CA SER A 23 -14.44 15.99 -6.56
C SER A 23 -15.20 14.67 -6.79
N ALA A 24 -14.51 13.53 -6.78
CA ALA A 24 -15.10 12.20 -6.95
C ALA A 24 -15.40 11.48 -5.60
N ILE A 25 -15.30 12.17 -4.46
CA ILE A 25 -15.67 11.56 -3.17
C ILE A 25 -17.19 11.35 -3.15
N ALA A 26 -17.59 10.11 -2.92
CA ALA A 26 -18.99 9.78 -2.64
C ALA A 26 -19.34 10.15 -1.19
N TRP A 27 -20.47 10.79 -1.00
CA TRP A 27 -20.98 11.21 0.30
C TRP A 27 -22.14 10.33 0.74
N GLY A 28 -22.10 9.81 1.98
CA GLY A 28 -23.17 8.98 2.52
C GLY A 28 -22.70 8.12 3.69
N GLY A 29 -23.62 7.29 4.20
CA GLY A 29 -23.39 6.52 5.42
C GLY A 29 -23.45 7.40 6.68
N LYS A 30 -23.18 6.81 7.84
CA LYS A 30 -23.39 7.47 9.14
C LYS A 30 -22.11 7.93 9.83
N ARG A 31 -21.00 7.23 9.60
CA ARG A 31 -19.78 7.49 10.36
C ARG A 31 -18.51 7.25 9.54
N LEU A 32 -17.46 7.95 9.91
CA LEU A 32 -16.10 7.66 9.45
C LEU A 32 -15.57 6.37 10.13
N GLY A 33 -14.92 5.51 9.38
CA GLY A 33 -14.16 4.40 9.95
C GLY A 33 -12.86 4.92 10.55
N ILE A 34 -12.55 4.52 11.77
CA ILE A 34 -11.35 4.94 12.50
C ILE A 34 -10.54 3.74 13.01
N TYR A 35 -9.35 3.99 13.45
CA TYR A 35 -8.56 3.04 14.23
C TYR A 35 -7.75 3.78 15.28
N PHE A 36 -7.43 3.07 16.36
CA PHE A 36 -6.60 3.57 17.44
C PHE A 36 -5.25 2.87 17.39
N VAL A 37 -4.18 3.63 17.61
CA VAL A 37 -2.83 3.10 17.71
C VAL A 37 -2.31 3.32 19.12
N ASP A 38 -2.10 2.22 19.85
CA ASP A 38 -1.31 2.23 21.07
C ASP A 38 0.15 2.03 20.68
N LYS A 39 0.92 3.12 20.67
CA LYS A 39 2.32 3.10 20.23
C LYS A 39 3.20 2.32 21.19
N GLY A 40 3.90 1.36 20.66
CA GLY A 40 4.99 0.68 21.34
C GLY A 40 6.23 1.54 21.46
N ASN A 41 7.11 1.16 22.35
CA ASN A 41 8.43 1.77 22.49
C ASN A 41 9.41 0.70 23.00
N ASN A 42 10.61 0.66 22.42
CA ASN A 42 11.64 -0.32 22.74
C ASN A 42 11.10 -1.77 22.61
N TYR A 43 10.99 -2.50 23.71
CA TYR A 43 10.50 -3.89 23.74
C TYR A 43 8.97 -4.01 23.75
N ARG A 44 8.23 -2.92 23.94
CA ARG A 44 6.77 -2.93 23.90
C ARG A 44 6.30 -2.78 22.44
N THR A 45 5.56 -3.76 21.94
CA THR A 45 4.98 -3.73 20.58
C THR A 45 3.81 -2.76 20.50
N SER A 46 3.63 -2.13 19.34
CA SER A 46 2.44 -1.34 19.05
C SER A 46 1.22 -2.23 18.89
N ASN A 47 0.05 -1.75 19.30
CA ASN A 47 -1.22 -2.42 19.09
C ASN A 47 -2.17 -1.52 18.28
N ILE A 48 -2.92 -2.14 17.35
CA ILE A 48 -3.91 -1.44 16.52
C ILE A 48 -5.29 -2.02 16.86
N ILE A 49 -6.22 -1.11 17.19
CA ILE A 49 -7.63 -1.41 17.44
C ILE A 49 -8.45 -0.76 16.32
N TYR A 50 -9.12 -1.57 15.52
CA TYR A 50 -9.96 -1.09 14.42
C TYR A 50 -11.39 -0.84 14.92
N ASP A 51 -11.93 0.32 14.58
CA ASP A 51 -13.32 0.70 14.77
C ASP A 51 -13.88 1.14 13.40
N ARG A 52 -14.16 0.15 12.53
CA ARG A 52 -14.58 0.34 11.13
C ARG A 52 -15.93 -0.25 10.81
N GLU A 53 -16.58 -0.92 11.75
CA GLU A 53 -17.93 -1.46 11.57
C GLU A 53 -18.91 -0.31 11.32
N HIS A 54 -19.86 -0.52 10.40
CA HIS A 54 -20.86 0.46 10.01
C HIS A 54 -20.29 1.83 9.56
N SER A 55 -19.04 1.85 9.11
CA SER A 55 -18.48 3.06 8.49
C SER A 55 -19.01 3.25 7.08
N SER A 56 -19.03 4.50 6.60
CA SER A 56 -19.52 4.84 5.28
C SER A 56 -18.96 3.96 4.18
N ILE A 57 -17.65 3.70 4.19
CA ILE A 57 -17.01 2.82 3.18
C ILE A 57 -17.35 1.34 3.39
N SER A 58 -17.59 0.88 4.62
CA SER A 58 -17.94 -0.54 4.87
C SER A 58 -19.36 -0.88 4.44
N GLU A 59 -20.24 0.11 4.37
CA GLU A 59 -21.64 -0.02 3.92
C GLU A 59 -21.85 0.46 2.48
N ALA A 60 -20.80 0.98 1.84
CA ALA A 60 -20.87 1.47 0.47
C ALA A 60 -21.20 0.37 -0.53
N SER A 61 -21.91 0.73 -1.57
CA SER A 61 -22.28 -0.12 -2.70
C SER A 61 -21.71 0.43 -4.02
N ILE A 62 -21.78 -0.35 -5.07
CA ILE A 62 -21.33 0.02 -6.41
C ILE A 62 -22.06 1.27 -6.93
N ASN A 63 -23.33 1.42 -6.57
CA ASN A 63 -24.19 2.52 -7.06
C ASN A 63 -23.97 3.86 -6.34
N ASP A 64 -23.17 3.88 -5.28
CA ASP A 64 -22.86 5.11 -4.54
C ASP A 64 -21.78 5.95 -5.22
N PHE A 65 -21.16 5.44 -6.30
CA PHE A 65 -20.03 6.08 -6.99
C PHE A 65 -20.40 6.44 -8.44
N ASP A 66 -20.02 7.64 -8.84
CA ASP A 66 -19.96 8.04 -10.25
C ASP A 66 -18.62 7.55 -10.86
N TRP A 67 -18.66 6.38 -11.47
CA TRP A 67 -17.44 5.72 -12.00
C TRP A 67 -16.81 6.46 -13.17
N ASP A 68 -17.58 7.23 -13.94
CA ASP A 68 -17.03 8.05 -15.00
C ASP A 68 -16.20 9.18 -14.40
N LYS A 69 -16.71 9.81 -13.34
CA LYS A 69 -15.99 10.84 -12.62
C LYS A 69 -14.79 10.30 -11.83
N VAL A 70 -14.94 9.12 -11.18
CA VAL A 70 -13.83 8.46 -10.44
C VAL A 70 -12.65 8.18 -11.35
N PHE A 71 -12.89 7.77 -12.59
CA PHE A 71 -11.85 7.35 -13.52
C PHE A 71 -11.50 8.40 -14.57
N ASP A 72 -12.06 9.61 -14.49
CA ASP A 72 -11.74 10.70 -15.41
C ASP A 72 -10.23 11.04 -15.34
N ASN A 73 -9.56 10.98 -16.50
CA ASN A 73 -8.13 11.23 -16.65
C ASN A 73 -7.19 10.38 -15.76
N ALA A 74 -7.68 9.27 -15.18
CA ALA A 74 -6.88 8.41 -14.34
C ALA A 74 -5.92 7.53 -15.15
N SER A 75 -4.63 7.53 -14.78
CA SER A 75 -3.61 6.63 -15.34
C SER A 75 -3.46 5.35 -14.51
N TYR A 76 -3.62 5.46 -13.19
CA TYR A 76 -3.52 4.37 -12.24
C TYR A 76 -4.72 4.36 -11.30
N PHE A 77 -5.16 3.16 -10.95
CA PHE A 77 -6.13 2.93 -9.89
C PHE A 77 -5.47 2.06 -8.82
N TYR A 78 -5.34 2.59 -7.60
CA TYR A 78 -4.75 1.88 -6.47
C TYR A 78 -5.83 1.36 -5.52
N VAL A 79 -5.72 0.08 -5.16
CA VAL A 79 -6.56 -0.56 -4.14
C VAL A 79 -5.71 -1.24 -3.09
N SER A 80 -6.21 -1.25 -1.86
CA SER A 80 -5.60 -1.97 -0.74
C SER A 80 -6.54 -3.05 -0.22
N GLY A 81 -5.99 -4.19 0.16
CA GLY A 81 -6.71 -5.31 0.77
C GLY A 81 -7.38 -4.99 2.10
N VAL A 82 -7.20 -3.77 2.61
CA VAL A 82 -7.94 -3.27 3.78
C VAL A 82 -9.43 -3.06 3.47
N THR A 83 -9.77 -2.50 2.30
CA THR A 83 -11.16 -2.23 1.92
C THR A 83 -11.98 -3.51 1.78
N PRO A 84 -11.58 -4.52 0.98
CA PRO A 84 -12.34 -5.76 0.84
C PRO A 84 -12.41 -6.61 2.12
N ALA A 85 -11.58 -6.30 3.12
CA ALA A 85 -11.59 -6.98 4.41
C ALA A 85 -12.73 -6.54 5.34
N LEU A 86 -13.43 -5.44 5.04
CA LEU A 86 -14.42 -4.85 5.94
C LEU A 86 -15.75 -5.58 5.92
N THR A 87 -16.32 -5.80 4.73
CA THR A 87 -17.63 -6.43 4.52
C THR A 87 -17.68 -7.08 3.15
N GLN A 88 -18.70 -7.91 2.91
CA GLN A 88 -18.98 -8.47 1.56
C GLN A 88 -19.24 -7.34 0.55
N SER A 89 -20.02 -6.32 0.92
CA SER A 89 -20.29 -5.17 0.04
C SER A 89 -19.01 -4.44 -0.36
N ALA A 90 -18.10 -4.21 0.58
CA ALA A 90 -16.81 -3.57 0.31
C ALA A 90 -15.89 -4.45 -0.57
N ALA A 91 -15.97 -5.78 -0.43
CA ALA A 91 -15.25 -6.71 -1.31
C ALA A 91 -15.80 -6.68 -2.73
N ASP A 92 -17.13 -6.73 -2.88
CA ASP A 92 -17.83 -6.67 -4.18
C ASP A 92 -17.56 -5.31 -4.87
N LEU A 93 -17.59 -4.21 -4.12
CA LEU A 93 -17.26 -2.87 -4.57
C LEU A 93 -15.81 -2.81 -5.09
N THR A 94 -14.85 -3.36 -4.36
CA THR A 94 -13.43 -3.38 -4.76
C THR A 94 -13.24 -4.19 -6.04
N LEU A 95 -13.84 -5.38 -6.12
CA LEU A 95 -13.78 -6.23 -7.31
C LEU A 95 -14.42 -5.56 -8.53
N TYR A 96 -15.55 -4.87 -8.35
CA TYR A 96 -16.16 -4.10 -9.42
C TYR A 96 -15.25 -2.96 -9.88
N ALA A 97 -14.68 -2.20 -8.96
CA ALA A 97 -13.82 -1.06 -9.26
C ALA A 97 -12.58 -1.46 -10.09
N VAL A 98 -11.89 -2.56 -9.74
CA VAL A 98 -10.73 -3.02 -10.52
C VAL A 98 -11.15 -3.51 -11.92
N LYS A 99 -12.30 -4.18 -12.05
CA LYS A 99 -12.83 -4.58 -13.36
C LYS A 99 -13.17 -3.36 -14.22
N GLU A 100 -13.76 -2.35 -13.62
CA GLU A 100 -14.16 -1.13 -14.31
C GLU A 100 -12.96 -0.28 -14.74
N ALA A 101 -11.90 -0.21 -13.91
CA ALA A 101 -10.62 0.40 -14.28
C ALA A 101 -9.99 -0.32 -15.50
N LYS A 102 -9.97 -1.66 -15.49
CA LYS A 102 -9.42 -2.43 -16.63
C LYS A 102 -10.20 -2.23 -17.93
N LYS A 103 -11.54 -2.12 -17.90
CA LYS A 103 -12.35 -1.81 -19.09
C LYS A 103 -12.00 -0.44 -19.70
N ARG A 104 -11.53 0.50 -18.88
CA ARG A 104 -11.09 1.85 -19.30
C ARG A 104 -9.59 1.91 -19.63
N ASN A 105 -8.89 0.78 -19.66
CA ASN A 105 -7.43 0.69 -19.89
C ASN A 105 -6.61 1.45 -18.84
N ILE A 106 -7.13 1.59 -17.62
CA ILE A 106 -6.42 2.16 -16.48
C ILE A 106 -5.60 1.05 -15.82
N LYS A 107 -4.34 1.35 -15.51
CA LYS A 107 -3.46 0.41 -14.79
C LYS A 107 -3.93 0.23 -13.36
N VAL A 108 -4.10 -1.01 -12.93
CA VAL A 108 -4.52 -1.35 -11.58
C VAL A 108 -3.32 -1.76 -10.74
N SER A 109 -3.17 -1.12 -9.59
CA SER A 109 -2.17 -1.44 -8.58
C SER A 109 -2.87 -1.94 -7.31
N CYS A 110 -2.49 -3.11 -6.82
CA CYS A 110 -3.10 -3.76 -5.67
C CYS A 110 -2.06 -4.04 -4.59
N ASP A 111 -2.28 -3.54 -3.38
CA ASP A 111 -1.54 -3.92 -2.17
C ASP A 111 -2.34 -4.97 -1.39
N ILE A 112 -1.78 -6.15 -1.21
CA ILE A 112 -2.44 -7.25 -0.48
C ILE A 112 -2.74 -6.83 0.96
N ASN A 113 -1.86 -6.11 1.59
CA ASN A 113 -2.05 -5.40 2.86
C ASN A 113 -2.84 -6.20 3.89
N HIS A 114 -2.47 -7.46 4.12
CA HIS A 114 -3.20 -8.38 4.99
C HIS A 114 -3.33 -7.83 6.41
N ARG A 115 -4.57 -7.64 6.86
CA ARG A 115 -4.94 -7.22 8.20
C ARG A 115 -5.87 -8.26 8.83
N LYS A 116 -5.32 -9.33 9.37
CA LYS A 116 -6.08 -10.49 9.91
C LYS A 116 -7.25 -10.09 10.81
N LYS A 117 -7.12 -9.01 11.59
CA LYS A 117 -8.16 -8.53 12.50
C LYS A 117 -9.41 -7.94 11.80
N LEU A 118 -9.36 -7.66 10.49
CA LEU A 118 -10.48 -7.08 9.74
C LEU A 118 -11.37 -8.13 9.05
N TRP A 119 -10.85 -9.29 8.68
CA TRP A 119 -11.58 -10.35 7.98
C TRP A 119 -12.55 -11.07 8.92
N LYS A 120 -13.76 -10.50 9.13
CA LYS A 120 -14.74 -11.01 10.11
C LYS A 120 -16.11 -11.31 9.53
N TYR A 121 -16.36 -11.08 8.24
CA TYR A 121 -17.67 -11.25 7.62
C TYR A 121 -17.89 -12.63 6.97
N GLY A 122 -17.12 -13.64 7.38
CA GLY A 122 -17.29 -15.03 6.94
C GLY A 122 -16.47 -15.45 5.73
N LYS A 123 -15.78 -14.50 5.05
CA LYS A 123 -14.82 -14.79 3.98
C LYS A 123 -13.40 -14.71 4.49
N LYS A 124 -12.52 -15.52 3.89
CA LYS A 124 -11.09 -15.46 4.11
C LYS A 124 -10.42 -14.63 3.01
N ILE A 125 -9.27 -14.06 3.31
CA ILE A 125 -8.49 -13.26 2.36
C ILE A 125 -8.11 -14.08 1.11
N GLU A 126 -7.84 -15.36 1.27
CA GLU A 126 -7.47 -16.31 0.20
C GLU A 126 -8.64 -16.60 -0.78
N GLU A 127 -9.88 -16.29 -0.40
CA GLU A 127 -11.06 -16.40 -1.25
C GLU A 127 -11.33 -15.12 -2.05
N VAL A 128 -10.88 -13.97 -1.58
CA VAL A 128 -11.24 -12.65 -2.11
C VAL A 128 -10.09 -11.99 -2.89
N MET A 129 -8.90 -11.92 -2.31
CA MET A 129 -7.79 -11.21 -2.94
C MET A 129 -7.32 -11.81 -4.26
N PRO A 130 -7.29 -13.14 -4.46
CA PRO A 130 -6.97 -13.71 -5.77
C PRO A 130 -7.88 -13.21 -6.90
N GLU A 131 -9.19 -13.02 -6.62
CA GLU A 131 -10.14 -12.52 -7.62
C GLU A 131 -9.90 -11.05 -7.98
N ILE A 132 -9.44 -10.23 -7.03
CA ILE A 132 -9.07 -8.82 -7.26
C ILE A 132 -7.75 -8.75 -8.04
N VAL A 133 -6.75 -9.54 -7.64
CA VAL A 133 -5.41 -9.56 -8.26
C VAL A 133 -5.45 -9.97 -9.74
N LYS A 134 -6.41 -10.81 -10.17
CA LYS A 134 -6.62 -11.15 -11.60
C LYS A 134 -6.82 -9.93 -12.51
N TYR A 135 -7.23 -8.80 -11.94
CA TYR A 135 -7.44 -7.55 -12.66
C TYR A 135 -6.36 -6.50 -12.37
N SER A 136 -5.26 -6.90 -11.73
CA SER A 136 -4.17 -6.00 -11.40
C SER A 136 -3.03 -6.10 -12.41
N ASP A 137 -2.30 -5.01 -12.58
CA ASP A 137 -1.06 -4.93 -13.36
C ASP A 137 0.17 -4.93 -12.45
N ILE A 138 0.03 -4.31 -11.29
CA ILE A 138 1.08 -4.12 -10.28
C ILE A 138 0.59 -4.68 -8.95
N VAL A 139 1.39 -5.50 -8.29
CA VAL A 139 1.02 -6.08 -6.99
C VAL A 139 2.12 -5.83 -5.96
N PHE A 140 1.73 -5.30 -4.81
CA PHE A 140 2.54 -5.25 -3.61
C PHE A 140 2.20 -6.46 -2.75
N ALA A 141 3.15 -7.39 -2.62
CA ALA A 141 2.97 -8.62 -1.88
C ALA A 141 4.31 -9.06 -1.29
N ASN A 142 4.32 -9.45 -0.02
CA ASN A 142 5.45 -10.15 0.56
C ASN A 142 5.39 -11.66 0.25
N GLU A 143 6.37 -12.41 0.69
CA GLU A 143 6.47 -13.87 0.50
C GLU A 143 5.28 -14.63 1.08
N TYR A 144 4.80 -14.21 2.26
CA TYR A 144 3.61 -14.81 2.88
C TYR A 144 2.36 -14.54 2.04
N ASP A 145 2.18 -13.31 1.58
CA ASP A 145 1.05 -12.91 0.74
C ASP A 145 1.04 -13.72 -0.57
N ALA A 146 2.21 -13.85 -1.22
CA ALA A 146 2.35 -14.57 -2.47
C ALA A 146 2.03 -16.08 -2.31
N ILE A 147 2.62 -16.73 -1.30
CA ILE A 147 2.50 -18.18 -1.12
C ILE A 147 1.17 -18.56 -0.46
N LYS A 148 0.82 -17.91 0.67
CA LYS A 148 -0.33 -18.33 1.49
C LYS A 148 -1.67 -17.72 1.05
N ILE A 149 -1.64 -16.48 0.52
CA ILE A 149 -2.86 -15.78 0.12
C ILE A 149 -3.12 -15.96 -1.38
N LEU A 150 -2.11 -15.68 -2.20
CA LEU A 150 -2.26 -15.74 -3.66
C LEU A 150 -1.96 -17.13 -4.23
N GLY A 151 -1.56 -18.07 -3.39
CA GLY A 151 -1.43 -19.48 -3.73
C GLY A 151 -0.33 -19.76 -4.77
N VAL A 152 0.81 -19.07 -4.68
CA VAL A 152 2.00 -19.42 -5.44
C VAL A 152 2.54 -20.75 -4.94
N ASP A 153 2.74 -21.69 -5.85
CA ASP A 153 3.33 -22.99 -5.52
C ASP A 153 4.83 -22.84 -5.21
N SER A 154 5.19 -23.05 -3.95
CA SER A 154 6.58 -22.89 -3.48
C SER A 154 6.83 -23.70 -2.22
N ASP A 155 7.97 -24.39 -2.19
CA ASP A 155 8.46 -25.11 -1.02
C ASP A 155 9.21 -24.21 -0.02
N ILE A 156 9.32 -22.91 -0.31
CA ILE A 156 10.02 -21.94 0.53
C ILE A 156 9.25 -21.77 1.83
N ASN A 157 9.96 -21.93 2.95
CA ASN A 157 9.42 -21.64 4.26
C ASN A 157 9.42 -20.12 4.51
N VAL A 158 8.23 -19.52 4.61
CA VAL A 158 8.05 -18.07 4.82
C VAL A 158 8.59 -17.57 6.18
N ASP A 159 8.85 -18.46 7.12
CA ASP A 159 9.42 -18.13 8.44
C ASP A 159 10.96 -18.21 8.46
N SER A 160 11.60 -18.57 7.34
CA SER A 160 13.04 -18.62 7.19
C SER A 160 13.61 -17.35 6.56
N ASP A 161 14.93 -17.23 6.57
CA ASP A 161 15.63 -16.19 5.80
C ASP A 161 15.54 -16.52 4.30
N ILE A 162 14.95 -15.62 3.52
CA ILE A 162 14.64 -15.83 2.10
C ILE A 162 15.67 -15.10 1.24
N SER A 163 16.33 -15.86 0.36
CA SER A 163 17.34 -15.32 -0.56
C SER A 163 16.74 -14.45 -1.66
N ASP A 164 17.56 -13.64 -2.34
CA ASP A 164 17.13 -12.85 -3.47
C ASP A 164 16.66 -13.73 -4.66
N GLU A 165 17.28 -14.91 -4.83
CA GLU A 165 16.90 -15.93 -5.82
C GLU A 165 15.52 -16.51 -5.51
N ASP A 166 15.24 -16.79 -4.24
CA ASP A 166 13.93 -17.28 -3.80
C ASP A 166 12.84 -16.23 -4.03
N TYR A 167 13.10 -14.97 -3.68
CA TYR A 167 12.18 -13.86 -4.00
C TYR A 167 11.94 -13.76 -5.50
N LYS A 168 12.99 -13.84 -6.32
CA LYS A 168 12.87 -13.82 -7.77
C LYS A 168 11.98 -14.95 -8.28
N SER A 169 12.15 -16.17 -7.75
CA SER A 169 11.33 -17.33 -8.11
C SER A 169 9.86 -17.13 -7.73
N ILE A 170 9.58 -16.64 -6.51
CA ILE A 170 8.21 -16.36 -6.05
C ILE A 170 7.55 -15.30 -6.92
N MET A 171 8.25 -14.19 -7.20
CA MET A 171 7.74 -13.08 -7.98
C MET A 171 7.49 -13.47 -9.45
N ASP A 172 8.36 -14.29 -10.03
CA ASP A 172 8.20 -14.80 -11.40
C ASP A 172 6.94 -15.66 -11.52
N LYS A 173 6.76 -16.61 -10.60
CA LYS A 173 5.56 -17.44 -10.52
C LYS A 173 4.28 -16.63 -10.29
N LEU A 174 4.37 -15.56 -9.50
CA LEU A 174 3.23 -14.67 -9.24
C LEU A 174 2.84 -13.90 -10.52
N ILE A 175 3.83 -13.39 -11.26
CA ILE A 175 3.63 -12.75 -12.56
C ILE A 175 2.96 -13.72 -13.54
N GLU A 176 3.49 -14.94 -13.65
CA GLU A 176 2.94 -15.95 -14.57
C GLU A 176 1.48 -16.32 -14.20
N LYS A 177 1.22 -16.54 -12.92
CA LYS A 177 -0.10 -16.96 -12.43
C LYS A 177 -1.20 -15.93 -12.68
N TYR A 178 -0.90 -14.64 -12.52
CA TYR A 178 -1.89 -13.56 -12.61
C TYR A 178 -1.71 -12.64 -13.80
N SER A 179 -0.72 -12.90 -14.67
CA SER A 179 -0.37 -12.04 -15.82
C SER A 179 -0.03 -10.61 -15.43
N LEU A 180 0.72 -10.45 -14.34
CA LEU A 180 1.12 -9.15 -13.83
C LEU A 180 2.27 -8.55 -14.65
N GLU A 181 2.40 -7.22 -14.62
CA GLU A 181 3.56 -6.52 -15.17
C GLU A 181 4.69 -6.40 -14.15
N THR A 182 4.32 -6.13 -12.90
CA THR A 182 5.29 -5.83 -11.84
C THR A 182 4.84 -6.40 -10.49
N VAL A 183 5.77 -7.02 -9.79
CA VAL A 183 5.60 -7.44 -8.39
C VAL A 183 6.62 -6.71 -7.52
N ILE A 184 6.18 -6.21 -6.37
CA ILE A 184 7.00 -5.38 -5.49
C ILE A 184 6.84 -5.87 -4.06
N THR A 185 7.95 -5.90 -3.31
CA THR A 185 7.92 -6.21 -1.88
C THR A 185 8.86 -5.30 -1.09
N THR A 186 8.46 -4.98 0.13
CA THR A 186 9.37 -4.38 1.12
C THR A 186 9.94 -5.47 2.01
N ARG A 187 11.23 -5.37 2.30
CA ARG A 187 11.93 -6.23 3.26
C ARG A 187 12.20 -5.43 4.52
N ARG A 188 11.73 -5.94 5.64
CA ARG A 188 11.89 -5.30 6.94
C ARG A 188 12.53 -6.27 7.91
N GLU A 189 13.67 -5.90 8.42
CA GLU A 189 14.31 -6.53 9.56
C GLU A 189 14.06 -5.68 10.81
N THR A 190 13.17 -6.16 11.68
CA THR A 190 12.82 -5.45 12.91
C THR A 190 13.82 -5.80 14.00
N ILE A 191 14.57 -4.82 14.48
CA ILE A 191 15.52 -4.96 15.60
C ILE A 191 14.78 -4.73 16.93
N ASP A 192 14.03 -3.62 17.00
CA ASP A 192 13.11 -3.31 18.09
C ASP A 192 11.98 -2.39 17.61
N SER A 193 11.14 -1.86 18.52
CA SER A 193 10.04 -0.97 18.16
C SER A 193 10.48 0.35 17.55
N ASN A 194 11.71 0.78 17.76
CA ASN A 194 12.24 2.08 17.31
C ASN A 194 13.32 1.93 16.25
N HIS A 195 13.72 0.69 15.91
CA HIS A 195 14.85 0.43 15.04
C HIS A 195 14.53 -0.67 14.03
N ASN A 196 14.60 -0.34 12.75
CA ASN A 196 14.41 -1.26 11.62
C ASN A 196 15.50 -1.07 10.58
N ASN A 197 15.86 -2.18 9.92
CA ASN A 197 16.49 -2.11 8.61
C ASN A 197 15.41 -2.33 7.55
N ILE A 198 15.40 -1.50 6.52
CA ILE A 198 14.45 -1.63 5.41
C ILE A 198 15.17 -1.65 4.06
N SER A 199 14.65 -2.43 3.16
CA SER A 199 14.98 -2.44 1.74
C SER A 199 13.76 -2.90 0.95
N ALA A 200 13.84 -2.89 -0.37
CA ALA A 200 12.74 -3.34 -1.20
C ALA A 200 13.26 -4.08 -2.44
N LEU A 201 12.42 -4.91 -3.02
CA LEU A 201 12.62 -5.59 -4.28
C LEU A 201 11.49 -5.24 -5.24
N LEU A 202 11.83 -5.09 -6.51
CA LEU A 202 10.90 -4.93 -7.62
C LEU A 202 11.26 -5.92 -8.71
N TYR A 203 10.28 -6.66 -9.20
CA TYR A 203 10.47 -7.61 -10.30
C TYR A 203 9.60 -7.22 -11.49
N ASN A 204 10.24 -6.98 -12.62
CA ASN A 204 9.59 -6.59 -13.88
C ASN A 204 10.44 -7.07 -15.05
N ASN A 205 9.78 -7.54 -16.13
CA ASN A 205 10.45 -8.01 -17.35
C ASN A 205 11.61 -8.99 -17.09
N LYS A 206 11.42 -9.97 -16.19
CA LYS A 206 12.42 -10.96 -15.79
C LYS A 206 13.66 -10.39 -15.06
N ASN A 207 13.66 -9.11 -14.74
CA ASN A 207 14.71 -8.45 -13.97
C ASN A 207 14.29 -8.22 -12.52
N LEU A 208 15.18 -8.58 -11.60
CA LEU A 208 15.03 -8.25 -10.19
C LEU A 208 15.87 -7.01 -9.87
N TYR A 209 15.20 -5.97 -9.40
CA TYR A 209 15.81 -4.75 -8.89
C TYR A 209 15.80 -4.79 -7.37
N LYS A 210 16.86 -4.27 -6.75
CA LYS A 210 17.04 -4.26 -5.30
C LYS A 210 17.46 -2.87 -4.84
N SER A 211 16.73 -2.30 -3.90
CA SER A 211 17.12 -1.03 -3.30
C SER A 211 18.31 -1.20 -2.35
N LYS A 212 18.99 -0.10 -2.06
CA LYS A 212 19.90 -0.05 -0.92
C LYS A 212 19.14 -0.29 0.40
N LYS A 213 19.88 -0.73 1.41
CA LYS A 213 19.36 -0.97 2.77
C LYS A 213 19.48 0.31 3.58
N TYR A 214 18.38 0.77 4.15
CA TYR A 214 18.33 1.90 5.07
C TYR A 214 18.25 1.39 6.51
N ASN A 215 19.11 1.90 7.36
CA ASN A 215 19.05 1.68 8.80
C ASN A 215 18.27 2.84 9.44
N ILE A 216 17.09 2.55 9.99
CA ILE A 216 16.21 3.54 10.59
C ILE A 216 16.24 3.37 12.10
N THR A 217 16.81 4.36 12.77
CA THR A 217 16.83 4.48 14.22
C THR A 217 15.85 5.55 14.67
N ASN A 218 15.37 5.48 15.90
CA ASN A 218 14.44 6.47 16.46
C ASN A 218 13.15 6.67 15.63
N ILE A 219 12.47 5.58 15.29
CA ILE A 219 11.22 5.62 14.54
C ILE A 219 10.19 6.45 15.29
N VAL A 220 9.69 7.51 14.63
CA VAL A 220 8.63 8.39 15.16
C VAL A 220 7.26 7.75 14.95
N ASP A 221 7.00 7.22 13.76
CA ASP A 221 5.76 6.53 13.44
C ASP A 221 5.95 5.47 12.33
N ARG A 222 5.21 4.37 12.44
CA ARG A 222 5.17 3.31 11.41
C ARG A 222 3.91 3.34 10.56
N ILE A 223 2.94 4.19 10.94
CA ILE A 223 1.67 4.29 10.25
C ILE A 223 1.88 4.99 8.90
N GLY A 224 1.21 4.50 7.85
CA GLY A 224 1.30 5.06 6.50
C GLY A 224 2.64 4.82 5.78
N THR A 225 3.59 4.09 6.38
CA THR A 225 4.88 3.84 5.72
C THR A 225 4.75 2.97 4.47
N GLY A 226 3.91 1.92 4.50
CA GLY A 226 3.59 1.10 3.33
C GLY A 226 2.92 1.91 2.23
N ASP A 227 1.94 2.75 2.60
CA ASP A 227 1.23 3.62 1.65
C ASP A 227 2.18 4.66 1.03
N SER A 228 3.13 5.20 1.83
CA SER A 228 4.20 6.06 1.33
C SER A 228 5.09 5.35 0.30
N PHE A 229 5.44 4.09 0.53
CA PHE A 229 6.19 3.29 -0.42
C PHE A 229 5.41 3.06 -1.72
N ALA A 230 4.15 2.65 -1.62
CA ALA A 230 3.28 2.45 -2.78
C ALA A 230 3.09 3.75 -3.58
N ALA A 231 2.87 4.88 -2.90
CA ALA A 231 2.80 6.19 -3.53
C ALA A 231 4.13 6.57 -4.21
N GLY A 232 5.27 6.25 -3.60
CA GLY A 232 6.61 6.44 -4.17
C GLY A 232 6.80 5.65 -5.46
N ILE A 233 6.36 4.39 -5.51
CA ILE A 233 6.38 3.56 -6.73
C ILE A 233 5.48 4.18 -7.82
N LEU A 234 4.21 4.46 -7.52
CA LEU A 234 3.26 4.95 -8.51
C LEU A 234 3.63 6.32 -9.06
N SER A 235 4.07 7.24 -8.19
CA SER A 235 4.60 8.53 -8.63
C SER A 235 5.91 8.39 -9.41
N GLY A 236 6.79 7.48 -8.99
CA GLY A 236 8.03 7.17 -9.68
C GLY A 236 7.80 6.64 -11.10
N LEU A 237 6.83 5.75 -11.31
CA LEU A 237 6.44 5.24 -12.63
C LEU A 237 5.93 6.35 -13.57
N ASN A 238 5.32 7.40 -13.01
CA ASN A 238 4.91 8.57 -13.80
C ASN A 238 6.07 9.52 -14.12
N MET A 239 7.08 9.61 -13.24
CA MET A 239 8.17 10.60 -13.36
C MET A 239 9.44 10.07 -14.03
N PHE A 240 9.73 8.77 -13.88
CA PHE A 240 11.00 8.16 -14.25
C PHE A 240 10.78 6.94 -15.16
N LYS A 241 11.82 6.54 -15.89
CA LYS A 241 11.81 5.37 -16.78
C LYS A 241 12.62 4.20 -16.26
N ASP A 242 13.57 4.45 -15.36
CA ASP A 242 14.49 3.46 -14.82
C ASP A 242 13.88 2.82 -13.56
N TYR A 243 13.66 1.52 -13.57
CA TYR A 243 13.05 0.78 -12.46
C TYR A 243 13.92 0.75 -11.21
N GLN A 244 15.25 0.75 -11.37
CA GLN A 244 16.16 0.84 -10.22
C GLN A 244 16.00 2.20 -9.52
N TYR A 245 15.94 3.28 -10.29
CA TYR A 245 15.75 4.62 -9.76
C TYR A 245 14.38 4.79 -9.10
N ILE A 246 13.32 4.24 -9.71
CA ILE A 246 11.95 4.23 -9.15
C ILE A 246 11.93 3.53 -7.80
N LEU A 247 12.56 2.35 -7.71
CA LEU A 247 12.63 1.58 -6.48
C LEU A 247 13.39 2.29 -5.37
N GLU A 248 14.53 2.92 -5.71
CA GLU A 248 15.31 3.72 -4.75
C GLU A 248 14.52 4.93 -4.25
N PHE A 249 13.82 5.63 -5.15
CA PHE A 249 12.95 6.75 -4.80
C PHE A 249 11.85 6.33 -3.81
N ALA A 250 11.14 5.25 -4.12
CA ALA A 250 10.08 4.74 -3.26
C ALA A 250 10.60 4.26 -1.90
N THR A 251 11.78 3.61 -1.87
CA THR A 251 12.41 3.15 -0.62
C THR A 251 12.89 4.32 0.23
N ALA A 252 13.40 5.39 -0.38
CA ALA A 252 13.75 6.62 0.33
C ALA A 252 12.50 7.31 0.93
N ALA A 253 11.39 7.41 0.17
CA ALA A 253 10.12 7.93 0.68
C ALA A 253 9.59 7.10 1.86
N PHE A 254 9.66 5.77 1.75
CA PHE A 254 9.36 4.83 2.84
C PHE A 254 10.21 5.09 4.08
N CYS A 255 11.51 5.33 3.90
CA CYS A 255 12.44 5.64 4.99
C CYS A 255 12.04 6.94 5.70
N ILE A 256 11.87 8.04 4.94
CA ILE A 256 11.55 9.37 5.51
C ILE A 256 10.24 9.31 6.28
N LYS A 257 9.23 8.59 5.79
CA LYS A 257 7.94 8.49 6.47
C LYS A 257 8.05 7.97 7.90
N HIS A 258 9.03 7.14 8.23
CA HIS A 258 9.26 6.69 9.60
C HIS A 258 9.64 7.83 10.57
N THR A 259 10.06 8.98 10.06
CA THR A 259 10.43 10.15 10.84
C THR A 259 9.30 11.18 11.00
N ILE A 260 8.15 10.94 10.35
CA ILE A 260 7.01 11.85 10.32
C ILE A 260 5.87 11.26 11.14
N PRO A 261 5.32 11.99 12.13
CA PRO A 261 4.20 11.50 12.92
C PRO A 261 2.90 11.45 12.11
N GLY A 262 2.00 10.53 12.49
CA GLY A 262 0.69 10.36 11.86
C GLY A 262 0.75 9.56 10.56
N ASP A 263 -0.35 9.54 9.82
CA ASP A 263 -0.55 8.67 8.66
C ASP A 263 0.00 9.27 7.36
N TRP A 264 0.05 10.59 7.27
CA TRP A 264 0.45 11.32 6.06
C TRP A 264 1.96 11.32 5.84
N ASN A 265 2.36 11.11 4.59
CA ASN A 265 3.72 11.41 4.17
C ASN A 265 3.81 12.87 3.73
N LEU A 266 4.41 13.71 4.57
CA LEU A 266 4.55 15.15 4.35
C LEU A 266 5.91 15.53 3.76
N THR A 267 6.60 14.58 3.11
CA THR A 267 7.90 14.84 2.45
C THR A 267 7.72 15.41 1.04
N THR A 268 8.68 16.17 0.58
CA THR A 268 8.74 16.65 -0.81
C THR A 268 9.55 15.68 -1.70
N LYS A 269 9.37 15.80 -3.01
CA LYS A 269 10.17 15.06 -3.99
C LYS A 269 11.67 15.32 -3.82
N GLU A 270 12.03 16.57 -3.56
CA GLU A 270 13.41 17.02 -3.40
C GLU A 270 14.07 16.44 -2.15
N GLU A 271 13.32 16.30 -1.04
CA GLU A 271 13.78 15.62 0.17
C GLU A 271 14.02 14.13 -0.09
N VAL A 272 13.12 13.47 -0.80
CA VAL A 272 13.27 12.05 -1.17
C VAL A 272 14.51 11.85 -2.02
N ILE A 273 14.70 12.65 -3.07
CA ILE A 273 15.88 12.59 -3.95
C ILE A 273 17.15 12.87 -3.15
N SER A 274 17.13 13.87 -2.29
CA SER A 274 18.28 14.22 -1.44
C SER A 274 18.72 13.05 -0.54
N LEU A 275 17.77 12.32 0.06
CA LEU A 275 18.09 11.12 0.84
C LEU A 275 18.63 10.00 -0.05
N MET A 276 18.00 9.78 -1.20
CA MET A 276 18.38 8.74 -2.15
C MET A 276 19.83 8.91 -2.64
N GLU A 277 20.24 10.14 -2.92
CA GLU A 277 21.55 10.48 -3.47
C GLU A 277 22.62 10.74 -2.39
N SER A 278 22.22 10.86 -1.11
CA SER A 278 23.17 11.12 -0.04
C SER A 278 24.06 9.91 0.25
N SER A 279 25.37 10.15 0.27
CA SER A 279 26.38 9.25 0.82
C SER A 279 26.58 9.58 2.32
N GLU A 280 25.72 9.07 3.19
CA GLU A 280 25.85 8.95 4.66
C GLU A 280 25.92 10.20 5.55
N LYS A 281 25.96 11.43 5.07
CA LYS A 281 25.93 12.62 5.95
C LYS A 281 24.81 13.57 5.58
N LEU A 282 23.70 13.47 6.30
CA LEU A 282 22.62 14.47 6.28
C LEU A 282 23.02 15.61 7.23
N ASP A 283 23.51 16.70 6.67
CA ASP A 283 23.78 17.94 7.42
C ASP A 283 22.57 18.89 7.34
N VAL A 284 22.49 19.82 8.30
CA VAL A 284 21.43 20.83 8.33
C VAL A 284 21.52 21.69 7.06
N LYS A 285 20.50 21.64 6.21
CA LYS A 285 20.34 22.57 5.08
C LYS A 285 20.05 23.97 5.65
N ARG A 286 20.95 24.93 5.46
CA ARG A 286 20.77 26.34 5.83
C ARG A 286 20.30 27.13 4.62
#